data_f662633e69e0c4e39e1cb7474e3d1365
#
_entry.id   f662633e69e0c4e39e1cb7474e3d1365
#
_cell.length_a   1.000
_cell.length_b   1.000
_cell.length_c   1.000
_cell.angle_alpha   90.00
_cell.angle_beta   90.00
_cell.angle_gamma   90.00
#
_symmetry.space_group_name_H-M   'P 1'
#
loop_
_entity.id
_entity.type
_entity.pdbx_description
1 polymer ?
#
loop_
_entity_poly.entity_id
_entity_poly.type
_entity_poly.pdbx_seq_one_letter_code
_entity_poly.pdbx_strand_id
1 'polypeptide(L)'
;KFTIEMGETNSTSAIVLISVDSTTDTSKVSSRLTKLYAVKTVYEITGQYDISVIIKAPSITEINAAIDELRKIPGVIDTNTVIILRTIR
;
A
#
# COMPACT_ATOMS: atom_id res chain seq x y z
N LYS A 1 3.78 -17.87 -23.62
CA LYS A 1 4.74 -17.01 -22.94
C LYS A 1 4.16 -15.65 -22.63
N PHE A 2 3.38 -15.13 -23.54
CA PHE A 2 2.75 -13.85 -23.27
C PHE A 2 1.71 -13.92 -22.18
N THR A 3 1.23 -15.09 -21.92
CA THR A 3 0.20 -15.29 -20.90
C THR A 3 0.66 -14.79 -19.55
N ILE A 4 1.89 -15.10 -19.18
CA ILE A 4 2.41 -14.69 -17.88
C ILE A 4 2.58 -13.19 -17.81
N GLU A 5 3.13 -12.62 -18.88
CA GLU A 5 3.35 -11.19 -18.93
C GLU A 5 2.05 -10.42 -18.93
N MET A 6 1.05 -10.96 -19.59
CA MET A 6 -0.26 -10.31 -19.63
C MET A 6 -0.90 -10.30 -18.26
N GLY A 7 -0.72 -11.34 -17.47
CA GLY A 7 -1.22 -11.35 -16.11
C GLY A 7 -0.57 -10.24 -15.29
N GLU A 8 0.73 -10.03 -15.49
CA GLU A 8 1.44 -8.95 -14.79
C GLU A 8 0.97 -7.58 -15.26
N THR A 9 0.87 -7.40 -16.58
CA THR A 9 0.52 -6.08 -17.13
C THR A 9 -0.90 -5.68 -16.82
N ASN A 10 -1.76 -6.63 -16.47
CA ASN A 10 -3.15 -6.32 -16.16
C ASN A 10 -3.35 -5.94 -14.70
N SER A 11 -2.30 -6.01 -13.90
CA SER A 11 -2.42 -5.59 -12.51
C SER A 11 -2.07 -4.11 -12.37
N THR A 12 -2.62 -3.50 -11.33
CA THR A 12 -2.36 -2.12 -10.97
C THR A 12 -1.58 -2.08 -9.68
N SER A 13 -0.59 -1.21 -9.63
CA SER A 13 0.21 -1.04 -8.42
C SER A 13 0.09 0.38 -7.91
N ALA A 14 0.20 0.53 -6.61
CA ALA A 14 0.16 1.83 -5.96
C ALA A 14 1.15 1.86 -4.81
N ILE A 15 1.68 3.04 -4.56
CA ILE A 15 2.48 3.32 -3.37
C ILE A 15 1.60 4.15 -2.45
N VAL A 16 1.45 3.71 -1.20
CA VAL A 16 0.66 4.46 -0.22
C VAL A 16 1.59 4.90 0.89
N LEU A 17 1.62 6.19 1.13
CA LEU A 17 2.40 6.79 2.21
C LEU A 17 1.45 7.01 3.38
N ILE A 18 1.88 6.60 4.57
CA ILE A 18 1.00 6.54 5.74
C ILE A 18 1.63 7.30 6.89
N SER A 19 0.85 8.18 7.51
CA SER A 19 1.23 8.83 8.76
C SER A 19 0.57 8.10 9.91
N VAL A 20 1.33 7.88 10.97
CA VAL A 20 0.87 7.17 12.17
C VAL A 20 0.80 8.17 13.31
N ASP A 21 -0.25 8.03 14.12
CA ASP A 21 -0.43 8.84 15.32
C ASP A 21 0.81 8.75 16.22
N SER A 22 1.27 9.88 16.74
CA SER A 22 2.47 9.96 17.56
C SER A 22 2.37 9.12 18.83
N THR A 23 1.17 8.81 19.31
CA THR A 23 0.98 8.00 20.49
C THR A 23 0.87 6.50 20.19
N THR A 24 0.90 6.13 18.92
CA THR A 24 0.80 4.73 18.48
C THR A 24 2.17 4.23 18.07
N ASP A 25 2.48 2.99 18.47
CA ASP A 25 3.72 2.35 18.03
C ASP A 25 3.61 2.02 16.55
N THR A 26 4.52 2.58 15.75
CA THR A 26 4.51 2.39 14.30
C THR A 26 4.58 0.91 13.94
N SER A 27 5.33 0.12 14.70
CA SER A 27 5.47 -1.30 14.39
C SER A 27 4.17 -2.07 14.53
N LYS A 28 3.24 -1.60 15.36
CA LYS A 28 1.93 -2.23 15.47
C LYS A 28 1.11 -2.01 14.21
N VAL A 29 1.21 -0.82 13.64
CA VAL A 29 0.53 -0.53 12.38
C VAL A 29 1.16 -1.34 11.25
N SER A 30 2.50 -1.38 11.19
CA SER A 30 3.20 -2.16 10.18
C SER A 30 2.80 -3.63 10.22
N SER A 31 2.71 -4.18 11.41
CA SER A 31 2.33 -5.58 11.58
C SER A 31 0.93 -5.86 11.03
N ARG A 32 -0.01 -4.96 11.27
CA ARG A 32 -1.36 -5.12 10.74
C ARG A 32 -1.41 -4.99 9.23
N LEU A 33 -0.59 -4.09 8.67
CA LEU A 33 -0.54 -3.90 7.23
C LEU A 33 -0.09 -5.16 6.51
N THR A 34 0.82 -5.92 7.10
CA THR A 34 1.31 -7.15 6.46
C THR A 34 0.22 -8.21 6.32
N LYS A 35 -0.90 -8.06 7.02
CA LYS A 35 -1.99 -9.03 6.98
C LYS A 35 -3.01 -8.72 5.89
N LEU A 36 -2.90 -7.57 5.24
CA LEU A 36 -3.83 -7.21 4.17
C LEU A 36 -3.38 -7.87 2.88
N TYR A 37 -4.31 -8.55 2.21
CA TYR A 37 -4.01 -9.37 1.05
C TYR A 37 -3.31 -8.59 -0.07
N ALA A 38 -3.78 -7.38 -0.35
CA ALA A 38 -3.26 -6.60 -1.46
C ALA A 38 -1.92 -5.93 -1.16
N VAL A 39 -1.52 -5.88 0.11
CA VAL A 39 -0.25 -5.25 0.51
C VAL A 39 0.88 -6.23 0.24
N LYS A 40 1.82 -5.84 -0.62
CA LYS A 40 2.93 -6.69 -1.01
C LYS A 40 4.21 -6.39 -0.26
N THR A 41 4.43 -5.14 0.08
CA THR A 41 5.63 -4.72 0.78
C THR A 41 5.28 -3.62 1.76
N VAL A 42 5.90 -3.64 2.93
CA VAL A 42 5.72 -2.62 3.95
C VAL A 42 7.11 -2.11 4.34
N TYR A 43 7.30 -0.80 4.25
CA TYR A 43 8.53 -0.14 4.68
C TYR A 43 8.22 0.81 5.82
N GLU A 44 9.04 0.81 6.85
CA GLU A 44 9.04 1.91 7.82
C GLU A 44 10.07 2.92 7.33
N ILE A 45 9.66 4.18 7.24
CA ILE A 45 10.47 5.21 6.59
C ILE A 45 10.60 6.41 7.52
N THR A 46 11.47 7.34 7.15
CA THR A 46 11.64 8.59 7.87
C THR A 46 11.17 9.74 7.01
N GLY A 47 10.88 10.88 7.65
CA GLY A 47 10.46 12.09 6.95
C GLY A 47 9.03 12.44 7.30
N GLN A 48 8.31 12.89 6.31
CA GLN A 48 6.95 13.38 6.50
C GLN A 48 5.95 12.27 6.81
N TYR A 49 6.25 11.05 6.34
CA TYR A 49 5.40 9.89 6.57
C TYR A 49 6.19 8.83 7.32
N ASP A 50 5.47 7.91 7.94
CA ASP A 50 6.07 6.90 8.80
C ASP A 50 6.21 5.55 8.12
N ILE A 51 5.31 5.25 7.20
CA ILE A 51 5.25 3.95 6.53
C ILE A 51 4.97 4.16 5.05
N SER A 52 5.58 3.32 4.22
CA SER A 52 5.27 3.24 2.81
C SER A 52 4.90 1.80 2.49
N VAL A 53 3.78 1.61 1.79
CA VAL A 53 3.38 0.26 1.38
C VAL A 53 3.24 0.21 -0.13
N ILE A 54 3.50 -0.97 -0.68
CA ILE A 54 3.23 -1.26 -2.08
C ILE A 54 2.00 -2.14 -2.12
N ILE A 55 0.97 -1.67 -2.82
CA ILE A 55 -0.26 -2.42 -3.02
C ILE A 55 -0.33 -2.85 -4.47
N LYS A 56 -0.77 -4.08 -4.70
CA LYS A 56 -0.94 -4.60 -6.04
C LYS A 56 -2.28 -5.32 -6.12
N ALA A 57 -3.07 -4.97 -7.12
CA ALA A 57 -4.41 -5.53 -7.28
C ALA A 57 -4.80 -5.52 -8.75
N PRO A 58 -5.81 -6.28 -9.15
CA PRO A 58 -6.22 -6.36 -10.55
C PRO A 58 -6.74 -5.06 -11.13
N SER A 59 -7.27 -4.16 -10.29
CA SER A 59 -7.87 -2.93 -10.79
C SER A 59 -7.77 -1.83 -9.76
N ILE A 60 -8.01 -0.59 -10.21
CA ILE A 60 -8.03 0.57 -9.32
C ILE A 60 -9.14 0.45 -8.28
N THR A 61 -10.25 -0.16 -8.64
CA THR A 61 -11.34 -0.38 -7.67
C THR A 61 -10.85 -1.19 -6.48
N GLU A 62 -10.06 -2.22 -6.73
CA GLU A 62 -9.54 -3.06 -5.65
C GLU A 62 -8.40 -2.38 -4.89
N ILE A 63 -7.64 -1.52 -5.57
CA ILE A 63 -6.67 -0.67 -4.88
C ILE A 63 -7.39 0.22 -3.86
N ASN A 64 -8.49 0.85 -4.28
CA ASN A 64 -9.25 1.71 -3.39
C ASN A 64 -9.85 0.94 -2.23
N ALA A 65 -10.31 -0.28 -2.47
CA ALA A 65 -10.83 -1.12 -1.40
C ALA A 65 -9.74 -1.44 -0.38
N ALA A 66 -8.52 -1.72 -0.84
CA ALA A 66 -7.40 -1.99 0.05
C ALA A 66 -7.05 -0.75 0.87
N ILE A 67 -7.10 0.43 0.26
CA ILE A 67 -6.83 1.67 0.98
C ILE A 67 -7.88 1.91 2.04
N ASP A 68 -9.15 1.63 1.75
CA ASP A 68 -10.19 1.75 2.76
C ASP A 68 -9.94 0.82 3.94
N GLU A 69 -9.43 -0.38 3.66
CA GLU A 69 -9.09 -1.33 4.72
C GLU A 69 -7.96 -0.80 5.60
N LEU A 70 -6.89 -0.30 4.98
CA LEU A 70 -5.76 0.14 5.78
C LEU A 70 -6.08 1.39 6.58
N ARG A 71 -6.99 2.22 6.11
CA ARG A 71 -7.40 3.41 6.85
C ARG A 71 -8.14 3.07 8.14
N LYS A 72 -8.67 1.87 8.25
CA LYS A 72 -9.37 1.43 9.46
C LYS A 72 -8.41 0.95 10.54
N ILE A 73 -7.14 0.80 10.23
CA ILE A 73 -6.16 0.34 11.22
C ILE A 73 -5.98 1.43 12.26
N PRO A 74 -6.12 1.08 13.57
CA PRO A 74 -5.92 2.07 14.63
C PRO A 74 -4.51 2.65 14.56
N GLY A 75 -4.41 3.97 14.63
CA GLY A 75 -3.14 4.67 14.56
C GLY A 75 -2.85 5.29 13.19
N VAL A 76 -3.54 4.88 12.15
CA VAL A 76 -3.39 5.50 10.83
C VAL A 76 -4.20 6.79 10.84
N ILE A 77 -3.51 7.94 10.62
CA ILE A 77 -4.18 9.24 10.66
C ILE A 77 -4.24 9.91 9.30
N ASP A 78 -3.36 9.55 8.38
CA ASP A 78 -3.35 10.16 7.06
C ASP A 78 -2.71 9.23 6.05
N THR A 79 -3.20 9.28 4.82
CA THR A 79 -2.66 8.46 3.74
C THR A 79 -2.55 9.30 2.48
N ASN A 80 -1.53 9.01 1.68
CA ASN A 80 -1.33 9.64 0.39
C ASN A 80 -1.03 8.54 -0.62
N THR A 81 -1.86 8.42 -1.65
CA THR A 81 -1.77 7.33 -2.61
C THR A 81 -1.20 7.83 -3.93
N VAL A 82 -0.23 7.08 -4.45
CA VAL A 82 0.37 7.35 -5.75
C VAL A 82 0.17 6.10 -6.61
N ILE A 83 -0.61 6.24 -7.67
CA ILE A 83 -0.85 5.12 -8.59
C ILE A 83 0.31 5.06 -9.57
N ILE A 84 0.85 3.86 -9.75
CA ILE A 84 1.94 3.66 -10.71
C ILE A 84 1.32 3.47 -12.09
N LEU A 85 1.59 4.41 -12.98
CA LEU A 85 1.03 4.35 -14.33
C LEU A 85 1.76 3.32 -15.19
N ARG A 86 3.09 3.29 -15.07
CA ARG A 86 3.88 2.28 -15.77
C ARG A 86 5.29 2.28 -15.19
N THR A 87 5.97 1.17 -15.38
CA THR A 87 7.34 0.99 -14.95
C THR A 87 8.27 1.24 -16.12
N ILE A 88 9.22 2.14 -15.93
CA ILE A 88 10.18 2.47 -17.00
C ILE A 88 11.36 1.49 -16.98
N ARG A 89 11.72 1.01 -15.79
CA ARG A 89 12.86 0.09 -15.70
C ARG A 89 12.56 -1.08 -14.81
#